data_d9c8e02c7d9de495dcd2efdbc5db7efe
#
_entry.id   d9c8e02c7d9de495dcd2efdbc5db7efe
#
_cell.length_a   1.000
_cell.length_b   1.000
_cell.length_c   1.000
_cell.angle_alpha   90.00
_cell.angle_beta   90.00
_cell.angle_gamma   90.00
#
_symmetry.space_group_name_H-M   'P 1'
#
loop_
_entity.id
_entity.type
_entity.pdbx_description
1 polymer ?
#
loop_
_entity_poly.entity_id
_entity_poly.type
_entity_poly.pdbx_seq_one_letter_code
_entity_poly.pdbx_strand_id
1 'polypeptide(L)'
;IPDTPSPLSDTPYDAPPYLILGEAYNTYVIVQLDDRLLMIDKHAAHERIIFDELCRKLHDRAIGGQMLLVPYELTVLPTEAAAITEYTSSLESLGYGFTLAEESVSVVRASLTQIPDMLSQAEAVELFTSLVNRLTEGTGTVEAASAAYFESKLWQASCKAAIKGGRVYDMAHLHWLCDRLLVKPEKEGASVIRTCPHGRPVAFEIKKTSIERQFARLV
;
A
#
# COMPACT_ATOMS: atom_id res chain seq x y z
N ILE A 1 -57.49 2.36 6.36
CA ILE A 1 -56.12 2.96 6.38
C ILE A 1 -55.17 1.79 6.50
N PRO A 2 -54.27 1.58 5.52
CA PRO A 2 -53.27 0.54 5.60
C PRO A 2 -52.21 0.86 6.66
N ASP A 3 -51.82 -0.16 7.39
CA ASP A 3 -50.90 -0.14 8.53
C ASP A 3 -49.59 0.58 8.22
N THR A 4 -49.22 1.49 9.10
CA THR A 4 -47.90 2.13 9.16
C THR A 4 -46.83 1.05 9.37
N PRO A 5 -45.80 0.95 8.56
CA PRO A 5 -44.70 0.01 8.83
C PRO A 5 -44.01 0.38 10.14
N SER A 6 -43.84 -0.63 11.00
CA SER A 6 -43.05 -0.53 12.22
C SER A 6 -41.70 0.11 11.99
N PRO A 7 -41.18 0.94 12.91
CA PRO A 7 -39.86 1.51 12.79
C PRO A 7 -38.83 0.40 12.79
N LEU A 8 -37.97 0.47 11.79
CA LEU A 8 -36.77 -0.36 11.64
C LEU A 8 -35.93 -0.29 12.94
N SER A 9 -35.44 -1.44 13.33
CA SER A 9 -34.64 -1.70 14.53
C SER A 9 -33.66 -0.58 14.87
N ASP A 10 -33.76 -0.05 16.08
CA ASP A 10 -32.80 0.80 16.77
C ASP A 10 -31.49 0.03 17.05
N THR A 11 -30.72 -0.25 16.03
CA THR A 11 -29.25 -0.35 16.21
C THR A 11 -28.73 1.08 16.11
N PRO A 12 -28.03 1.61 17.13
CA PRO A 12 -27.41 2.90 17.03
C PRO A 12 -26.47 2.85 15.81
N TYR A 13 -26.81 3.56 14.76
CA TYR A 13 -25.86 3.86 13.70
C TYR A 13 -24.82 4.77 14.35
N ASP A 14 -23.69 4.19 14.74
CA ASP A 14 -22.54 4.95 15.21
C ASP A 14 -22.11 5.89 14.08
N ALA A 15 -22.61 7.12 14.15
CA ALA A 15 -22.25 8.14 13.19
C ALA A 15 -20.71 8.29 13.20
N PRO A 16 -20.07 8.41 12.05
CA PRO A 16 -18.62 8.58 12.01
C PRO A 16 -18.23 9.83 12.83
N PRO A 17 -17.08 9.81 13.52
CA PRO A 17 -16.65 10.90 14.40
C PRO A 17 -16.32 12.19 13.64
N TYR A 18 -16.54 12.23 12.33
CA TYR A 18 -16.26 13.34 11.44
C TYR A 18 -17.48 13.71 10.59
N LEU A 19 -17.49 14.95 10.10
CA LEU A 19 -18.50 15.45 9.16
C LEU A 19 -17.82 15.95 7.87
N ILE A 20 -18.18 15.38 6.72
CA ILE A 20 -17.77 15.90 5.41
C ILE A 20 -18.57 17.16 5.12
N LEU A 21 -17.89 18.31 5.05
CA LEU A 21 -18.52 19.61 4.75
C LEU A 21 -18.67 19.84 3.24
N GLY A 22 -17.83 19.25 2.44
CA GLY A 22 -17.86 19.37 1.00
C GLY A 22 -16.51 19.11 0.33
N GLU A 23 -16.46 19.41 -0.94
CA GLU A 23 -15.31 19.24 -1.82
C GLU A 23 -14.90 20.57 -2.45
N ALA A 24 -13.61 20.85 -2.47
CA ALA A 24 -13.06 22.01 -3.15
C ALA A 24 -12.23 21.59 -4.36
N TYR A 25 -12.48 22.25 -5.49
CA TYR A 25 -11.75 22.09 -6.76
C TYR A 25 -11.71 20.64 -7.28
N ASN A 26 -12.70 19.81 -6.92
CA ASN A 26 -12.72 18.36 -7.20
C ASN A 26 -11.43 17.62 -6.78
N THR A 27 -10.67 18.20 -5.86
CA THR A 27 -9.35 17.71 -5.45
C THR A 27 -9.27 17.51 -3.94
N TYR A 28 -9.86 18.43 -3.18
CA TYR A 28 -9.74 18.44 -1.71
C TYR A 28 -11.08 18.17 -1.05
N VAL A 29 -11.09 17.29 -0.05
CA VAL A 29 -12.24 17.07 0.83
C VAL A 29 -12.06 17.91 2.09
N ILE A 30 -13.09 18.65 2.47
CA ILE A 30 -13.13 19.46 3.68
C ILE A 30 -13.94 18.68 4.72
N VAL A 31 -13.29 18.37 5.83
CA VAL A 31 -13.85 17.52 6.89
C VAL A 31 -13.75 18.26 8.23
N GLN A 32 -14.84 18.27 8.97
CA GLN A 32 -14.83 18.69 10.38
C GLN A 32 -14.57 17.46 11.24
N LEU A 33 -13.58 17.54 12.11
CA LEU A 33 -13.22 16.52 13.09
C LEU A 33 -12.98 17.24 14.42
N ASP A 34 -13.85 16.99 15.40
CA ASP A 34 -13.81 17.65 16.71
C ASP A 34 -13.77 19.21 16.58
N ASP A 35 -12.70 19.83 17.07
CA ASP A 35 -12.46 21.28 17.09
C ASP A 35 -11.57 21.77 15.94
N ARG A 36 -11.44 21.01 14.86
CA ARG A 36 -10.59 21.33 13.72
C ARG A 36 -11.25 21.02 12.38
N LEU A 37 -10.82 21.72 11.37
CA LEU A 37 -11.09 21.43 9.98
C LEU A 37 -9.86 20.73 9.38
N LEU A 38 -10.09 19.67 8.66
CA LEU A 38 -9.09 18.98 7.85
C LEU A 38 -9.35 19.30 6.38
N MET A 39 -8.31 19.67 5.64
CA MET A 39 -8.34 19.70 4.19
C MET A 39 -7.49 18.55 3.68
N ILE A 40 -8.14 17.58 3.06
CA ILE A 40 -7.55 16.29 2.64
C ILE A 40 -7.39 16.28 1.12
N ASP A 41 -6.18 16.08 0.62
CA ASP A 41 -5.93 15.83 -0.80
C ASP A 41 -6.36 14.39 -1.13
N LYS A 42 -7.42 14.23 -1.93
CA LYS A 42 -7.98 12.91 -2.30
C LYS A 42 -6.96 11.98 -2.96
N HIS A 43 -6.10 12.54 -3.81
CA HIS A 43 -5.11 11.76 -4.51
C HIS A 43 -4.02 11.25 -3.55
N ALA A 44 -3.42 12.15 -2.77
CA ALA A 44 -2.41 11.81 -1.79
C ALA A 44 -2.96 10.86 -0.71
N ALA A 45 -4.22 11.04 -0.30
CA ALA A 45 -4.92 10.18 0.64
C ALA A 45 -5.09 8.76 0.10
N HIS A 46 -5.56 8.63 -1.14
CA HIS A 46 -5.76 7.33 -1.78
C HIS A 46 -4.44 6.59 -2.02
N GLU A 47 -3.41 7.31 -2.51
CA GLU A 47 -2.05 6.75 -2.62
C GLU A 47 -1.57 6.18 -1.27
N ARG A 48 -1.78 6.93 -0.19
CA ARG A 48 -1.37 6.53 1.15
C ARG A 48 -2.13 5.31 1.65
N ILE A 49 -3.45 5.25 1.46
CA ILE A 49 -4.29 4.11 1.86
C ILE A 49 -3.84 2.83 1.13
N ILE A 50 -3.67 2.90 -0.20
CA ILE A 50 -3.20 1.75 -0.99
C ILE A 50 -1.82 1.31 -0.53
N PHE A 51 -0.90 2.26 -0.33
CA PHE A 51 0.44 1.97 0.13
C PHE A 51 0.45 1.26 1.50
N ASP A 52 -0.30 1.78 2.47
CA ASP A 52 -0.39 1.16 3.80
C ASP A 52 -0.99 -0.25 3.75
N GLU A 53 -2.01 -0.48 2.90
CA GLU A 53 -2.60 -1.80 2.69
C GLU A 53 -1.61 -2.79 2.08
N LEU A 54 -0.84 -2.36 1.09
CA LEU A 54 0.19 -3.18 0.46
C LEU A 54 1.34 -3.49 1.44
N CYS A 55 1.78 -2.49 2.22
CA CYS A 55 2.79 -2.71 3.27
C CYS A 55 2.32 -3.70 4.33
N ARG A 56 1.04 -3.64 4.73
CA ARG A 56 0.46 -4.58 5.67
C ARG A 56 0.48 -6.01 5.11
N LYS A 57 0.04 -6.21 3.87
CA LYS A 57 0.08 -7.52 3.20
C LYS A 57 1.51 -8.08 3.17
N LEU A 58 2.49 -7.23 2.87
CA LEU A 58 3.90 -7.61 2.88
C LEU A 58 4.37 -8.01 4.30
N HIS A 59 3.99 -7.24 5.32
CA HIS A 59 4.39 -7.49 6.71
C HIS A 59 3.75 -8.79 7.25
N ASP A 60 2.48 -9.04 6.93
CA ASP A 60 1.76 -10.25 7.34
C ASP A 60 2.27 -11.52 6.62
N ARG A 61 3.32 -11.39 5.80
CA ARG A 61 3.86 -12.47 4.94
C ARG A 61 2.80 -13.13 4.05
N ALA A 62 1.78 -12.38 3.70
CA ALA A 62 0.68 -12.82 2.85
C ALA A 62 0.97 -12.57 1.35
N ILE A 63 2.25 -12.61 0.95
CA ILE A 63 2.61 -12.50 -0.47
C ILE A 63 2.27 -13.83 -1.11
N GLY A 64 1.19 -13.82 -1.90
CA GLY A 64 0.82 -14.96 -2.72
C GLY A 64 1.81 -15.16 -3.87
N GLY A 65 1.92 -16.40 -4.34
CA GLY A 65 2.67 -16.70 -5.53
C GLY A 65 1.76 -16.94 -6.73
N GLN A 66 2.03 -16.30 -7.84
CA GLN A 66 1.37 -16.51 -9.12
C GLN A 66 2.16 -17.53 -9.94
N MET A 67 1.53 -18.65 -10.28
CA MET A 67 2.14 -19.66 -11.16
C MET A 67 2.31 -19.10 -12.58
N LEU A 68 3.46 -19.33 -13.16
CA LEU A 68 3.73 -19.03 -14.57
C LEU A 68 3.26 -20.18 -15.45
N LEU A 69 2.55 -19.87 -16.53
CA LEU A 69 2.16 -20.88 -17.54
C LEU A 69 3.36 -21.48 -18.24
N VAL A 70 4.40 -20.69 -18.44
CA VAL A 70 5.69 -21.09 -18.98
C VAL A 70 6.75 -20.63 -18.00
N PRO A 71 7.59 -21.53 -17.46
CA PRO A 71 8.67 -21.15 -16.57
C PRO A 71 9.60 -20.14 -17.22
N TYR A 72 10.08 -19.19 -16.43
CA TYR A 72 11.07 -18.23 -16.91
C TYR A 72 12.49 -18.74 -16.61
N GLU A 73 13.27 -18.93 -17.66
CA GLU A 73 14.60 -19.50 -17.57
C GLU A 73 15.66 -18.42 -17.34
N LEU A 74 16.49 -18.64 -16.33
CA LEU A 74 17.64 -17.81 -16.00
C LEU A 74 18.90 -18.68 -16.01
N THR A 75 19.98 -18.13 -16.53
CA THR A 75 21.29 -18.73 -16.40
C THR A 75 22.01 -18.09 -15.22
N VAL A 76 22.42 -18.91 -14.26
CA VAL A 76 23.10 -18.47 -13.04
C VAL A 76 24.43 -19.17 -12.88
N LEU A 77 25.36 -18.54 -12.16
CA LEU A 77 26.64 -19.14 -11.80
C LEU A 77 26.46 -20.18 -10.68
N PRO A 78 27.37 -21.15 -10.51
CA PRO A 78 27.30 -22.10 -9.39
C PRO A 78 27.27 -21.44 -8.00
N THR A 79 27.95 -20.31 -7.84
CA THR A 79 27.94 -19.51 -6.59
C THR A 79 26.57 -18.87 -6.34
N GLU A 80 25.90 -18.41 -7.39
CA GLU A 80 24.54 -17.87 -7.30
C GLU A 80 23.53 -18.98 -7.03
N ALA A 81 23.69 -20.15 -7.67
CA ALA A 81 22.85 -21.32 -7.40
C ALA A 81 22.98 -21.82 -5.95
N ALA A 82 24.20 -21.77 -5.40
CA ALA A 82 24.42 -22.08 -3.97
C ALA A 82 23.69 -21.08 -3.06
N ALA A 83 23.75 -19.80 -3.36
CA ALA A 83 23.02 -18.77 -2.61
C ALA A 83 21.49 -18.97 -2.73
N ILE A 84 20.96 -19.26 -3.92
CA ILE A 84 19.54 -19.55 -4.13
C ILE A 84 19.13 -20.75 -3.26
N THR A 85 19.96 -21.80 -3.20
CA THR A 85 19.68 -23.01 -2.40
C THR A 85 19.71 -22.70 -0.90
N GLU A 86 20.68 -21.95 -0.43
CA GLU A 86 20.80 -21.55 0.98
C GLU A 86 19.61 -20.73 1.46
N TYR A 87 19.10 -19.81 0.61
CA TYR A 87 18.01 -18.90 0.94
C TYR A 87 16.65 -19.31 0.35
N THR A 88 16.48 -20.60 -0.02
CA THR A 88 15.24 -21.11 -0.62
C THR A 88 14.00 -20.70 0.16
N SER A 89 13.95 -20.98 1.47
CA SER A 89 12.76 -20.67 2.30
C SER A 89 12.44 -19.17 2.34
N SER A 90 13.45 -18.32 2.32
CA SER A 90 13.25 -16.87 2.29
C SER A 90 12.69 -16.43 0.94
N LEU A 91 13.19 -16.97 -0.17
CA LEU A 91 12.70 -16.68 -1.51
C LEU A 91 11.27 -17.20 -1.72
N GLU A 92 10.96 -18.39 -1.23
CA GLU A 92 9.60 -18.96 -1.26
C GLU A 92 8.62 -18.13 -0.42
N SER A 93 9.05 -17.58 0.73
CA SER A 93 8.22 -16.71 1.54
C SER A 93 7.86 -15.38 0.86
N LEU A 94 8.63 -14.99 -0.16
CA LEU A 94 8.34 -13.85 -1.03
C LEU A 94 7.44 -14.21 -2.23
N GLY A 95 6.97 -15.44 -2.32
CA GLY A 95 6.09 -15.90 -3.40
C GLY A 95 6.82 -16.45 -4.62
N TYR A 96 8.14 -16.68 -4.55
CA TYR A 96 8.87 -17.34 -5.63
C TYR A 96 8.74 -18.86 -5.55
N GLY A 97 8.62 -19.50 -6.71
CA GLY A 97 8.82 -20.94 -6.90
C GLY A 97 9.83 -21.14 -8.03
N PHE A 98 10.80 -22.02 -7.82
CA PHE A 98 11.86 -22.24 -8.79
C PHE A 98 12.42 -23.66 -8.71
N THR A 99 13.10 -24.06 -9.78
CA THR A 99 13.91 -25.28 -9.82
C THR A 99 15.28 -24.94 -10.35
N LEU A 100 16.29 -25.68 -9.88
CA LEU A 100 17.68 -25.56 -10.35
C LEU A 100 18.08 -26.83 -11.08
N ALA A 101 18.72 -26.70 -12.23
CA ALA A 101 19.25 -27.79 -13.02
C ALA A 101 20.68 -27.46 -13.47
N GLU A 102 21.63 -28.34 -13.14
CA GLU A 102 23.01 -28.20 -13.62
C GLU A 102 23.07 -28.48 -15.12
N GLU A 103 23.58 -27.54 -15.90
CA GLU A 103 23.80 -27.69 -17.34
C GLU A 103 25.26 -28.00 -17.64
N SER A 104 26.17 -27.45 -16.85
CA SER A 104 27.61 -27.70 -16.96
C SER A 104 28.31 -27.34 -15.63
N VAL A 105 29.61 -27.60 -15.56
CA VAL A 105 30.46 -27.26 -14.40
C VAL A 105 30.40 -25.76 -14.06
N SER A 106 30.08 -24.91 -15.03
CA SER A 106 30.12 -23.44 -14.89
C SER A 106 28.75 -22.78 -15.00
N VAL A 107 27.68 -23.54 -15.28
CA VAL A 107 26.35 -23.00 -15.61
C VAL A 107 25.26 -23.81 -14.96
N VAL A 108 24.40 -23.13 -14.23
CA VAL A 108 23.17 -23.69 -13.66
C VAL A 108 21.97 -22.96 -14.26
N ARG A 109 20.95 -23.71 -14.63
CA ARG A 109 19.67 -23.15 -15.06
C ARG A 109 18.76 -23.00 -13.84
N ALA A 110 18.27 -21.80 -13.62
CA ALA A 110 17.22 -21.52 -12.65
C ALA A 110 15.91 -21.26 -13.40
N SER A 111 14.92 -22.13 -13.20
CA SER A 111 13.61 -22.04 -13.85
C SER A 111 12.61 -21.51 -12.84
N LEU A 112 12.18 -20.24 -12.99
CA LEU A 112 11.12 -19.66 -12.16
C LEU A 112 9.77 -20.20 -12.61
N THR A 113 9.09 -20.90 -11.73
CA THR A 113 7.74 -21.50 -11.96
C THR A 113 6.64 -20.68 -11.31
N GLN A 114 6.99 -19.87 -10.30
CA GLN A 114 6.08 -19.03 -9.56
C GLN A 114 6.78 -17.69 -9.24
N ILE A 115 6.02 -16.61 -9.27
CA ILE A 115 6.49 -15.25 -8.95
C ILE A 115 5.52 -14.57 -7.96
N PRO A 116 5.95 -13.56 -7.20
CA PRO A 116 5.05 -12.76 -6.35
C PRO A 116 3.84 -12.25 -7.13
N ASP A 117 2.63 -12.47 -6.62
CA ASP A 117 1.35 -12.12 -7.30
C ASP A 117 1.15 -10.62 -7.52
N MET A 118 1.84 -9.78 -6.74
CA MET A 118 1.79 -8.33 -6.83
C MET A 118 2.77 -7.72 -7.85
N LEU A 119 3.61 -8.53 -8.49
CA LEU A 119 4.61 -8.08 -9.46
C LEU A 119 4.27 -8.61 -10.86
N SER A 120 4.59 -7.80 -11.88
CA SER A 120 4.67 -8.31 -13.24
C SER A 120 5.86 -9.26 -13.38
N GLN A 121 5.86 -10.14 -14.39
CA GLN A 121 6.95 -11.07 -14.63
C GLN A 121 8.31 -10.36 -14.76
N ALA A 122 8.37 -9.22 -15.46
CA ALA A 122 9.61 -8.47 -15.63
C ALA A 122 10.14 -7.92 -14.30
N GLU A 123 9.26 -7.37 -13.46
CA GLU A 123 9.61 -6.86 -12.13
C GLU A 123 10.03 -7.98 -11.17
N ALA A 124 9.37 -9.12 -11.25
CA ALA A 124 9.73 -10.28 -10.43
C ALA A 124 11.11 -10.85 -10.80
N VAL A 125 11.42 -10.94 -12.09
CA VAL A 125 12.75 -11.37 -12.58
C VAL A 125 13.84 -10.38 -12.16
N GLU A 126 13.58 -9.07 -12.29
CA GLU A 126 14.52 -8.02 -11.86
C GLU A 126 14.81 -8.12 -10.35
N LEU A 127 13.76 -8.29 -9.53
CA LEU A 127 13.91 -8.48 -8.08
C LEU A 127 14.70 -9.74 -7.76
N PHE A 128 14.32 -10.89 -8.36
CA PHE A 128 15.01 -12.16 -8.12
C PHE A 128 16.50 -12.06 -8.41
N THR A 129 16.86 -11.52 -9.57
CA THR A 129 18.26 -11.32 -9.97
C THR A 129 19.00 -10.39 -9.01
N SER A 130 18.37 -9.29 -8.60
CA SER A 130 18.94 -8.35 -7.62
C SER A 130 19.17 -9.01 -6.26
N LEU A 131 18.23 -9.83 -5.79
CA LEU A 131 18.37 -10.58 -4.53
C LEU A 131 19.54 -11.58 -4.63
N VAL A 132 19.58 -12.38 -5.67
CA VAL A 132 20.63 -13.38 -5.87
C VAL A 132 22.01 -12.74 -5.87
N ASN A 133 22.19 -11.64 -6.61
CA ASN A 133 23.47 -10.91 -6.64
C ASN A 133 23.90 -10.44 -5.23
N ARG A 134 22.99 -9.83 -4.47
CA ARG A 134 23.27 -9.34 -3.11
C ARG A 134 23.59 -10.47 -2.13
N LEU A 135 22.90 -11.59 -2.24
CA LEU A 135 23.16 -12.77 -1.42
C LEU A 135 24.52 -13.38 -1.73
N THR A 136 24.89 -13.45 -3.00
CA THR A 136 26.20 -13.96 -3.44
C THR A 136 27.35 -13.04 -2.97
N GLU A 137 27.12 -11.72 -2.95
CA GLU A 137 28.09 -10.73 -2.44
C GLU A 137 28.16 -10.67 -0.91
N GLY A 138 27.24 -11.32 -0.18
CA GLY A 138 27.15 -11.23 1.27
C GLY A 138 26.76 -9.84 1.80
N THR A 139 26.16 -9.00 0.95
CA THR A 139 25.83 -7.60 1.26
C THR A 139 24.41 -7.42 1.80
N GLY A 140 24.01 -8.18 2.81
CA GLY A 140 22.72 -8.00 3.49
C GLY A 140 21.89 -9.29 3.58
N THR A 141 20.74 -9.17 4.23
CA THR A 141 19.77 -10.27 4.33
C THR A 141 18.72 -10.16 3.24
N VAL A 142 18.08 -11.28 2.88
CA VAL A 142 16.95 -11.31 1.92
C VAL A 142 15.84 -10.37 2.38
N GLU A 143 15.57 -10.34 3.68
CA GLU A 143 14.50 -9.53 4.28
C GLU A 143 14.75 -8.02 4.10
N ALA A 144 15.99 -7.56 4.35
CA ALA A 144 16.33 -6.13 4.20
C ALA A 144 16.34 -5.69 2.73
N ALA A 145 16.91 -6.53 1.85
CA ALA A 145 16.98 -6.25 0.42
C ALA A 145 15.61 -6.29 -0.24
N SER A 146 14.78 -7.31 0.11
CA SER A 146 13.43 -7.43 -0.41
C SER A 146 12.51 -6.34 0.14
N ALA A 147 12.60 -5.99 1.43
CA ALA A 147 11.78 -4.93 2.02
C ALA A 147 11.98 -3.59 1.30
N ALA A 148 13.22 -3.16 1.08
CA ALA A 148 13.51 -1.91 0.38
C ALA A 148 13.03 -1.92 -1.09
N TYR A 149 13.19 -3.04 -1.78
CA TYR A 149 12.71 -3.19 -3.15
C TYR A 149 11.18 -3.19 -3.21
N PHE A 150 10.52 -3.99 -2.38
CA PHE A 150 9.06 -4.04 -2.32
C PHE A 150 8.49 -2.67 -1.94
N GLU A 151 9.05 -1.99 -0.95
CA GLU A 151 8.61 -0.64 -0.59
C GLU A 151 8.66 0.30 -1.81
N SER A 152 9.74 0.28 -2.59
CA SER A 152 9.85 1.10 -3.80
C SER A 152 8.83 0.71 -4.89
N LYS A 153 8.55 -0.58 -5.07
CA LYS A 153 7.56 -1.08 -6.04
C LYS A 153 6.12 -0.84 -5.57
N LEU A 154 5.84 -0.98 -4.28
CA LEU A 154 4.55 -0.63 -3.69
C LEU A 154 4.24 0.86 -3.87
N TRP A 155 5.25 1.70 -3.77
CA TRP A 155 5.15 3.12 -4.11
C TRP A 155 4.65 3.33 -5.54
N GLN A 156 5.30 2.70 -6.50
CA GLN A 156 4.93 2.83 -7.92
C GLN A 156 3.53 2.26 -8.18
N ALA A 157 3.18 1.14 -7.55
CA ALA A 157 1.87 0.50 -7.68
C ALA A 157 0.76 1.38 -7.07
N SER A 158 0.98 1.93 -5.86
CA SER A 158 0.00 2.83 -5.21
C SER A 158 -0.26 4.08 -6.04
N CYS A 159 0.78 4.66 -6.65
CA CYS A 159 0.66 5.82 -7.53
C CYS A 159 -0.15 5.53 -8.81
N LYS A 160 0.07 4.36 -9.41
CA LYS A 160 -0.67 3.95 -10.61
C LYS A 160 -2.14 3.64 -10.31
N ALA A 161 -2.42 3.07 -9.14
CA ALA A 161 -3.75 2.68 -8.70
C ALA A 161 -4.56 3.82 -8.09
N ALA A 162 -3.89 4.88 -7.63
CA ALA A 162 -4.55 6.01 -6.98
C ALA A 162 -5.48 6.77 -7.92
N ILE A 163 -6.52 7.32 -7.34
CA ILE A 163 -7.44 8.21 -8.04
C ILE A 163 -6.70 9.43 -8.57
N LYS A 164 -6.92 9.74 -9.83
CA LYS A 164 -6.36 10.96 -10.43
C LYS A 164 -7.10 12.19 -9.89
N GLY A 165 -6.37 13.24 -9.54
CA GLY A 165 -6.94 14.52 -9.13
C GLY A 165 -7.90 15.09 -10.20
N GLY A 166 -8.88 15.88 -9.75
CA GLY A 166 -9.85 16.52 -10.63
C GLY A 166 -11.05 15.68 -11.06
N ARG A 167 -11.15 14.40 -10.62
CA ARG A 167 -12.36 13.59 -10.83
C ARG A 167 -13.37 13.87 -9.72
N VAL A 168 -14.65 13.90 -10.12
CA VAL A 168 -15.78 13.94 -9.17
C VAL A 168 -16.01 12.53 -8.65
N TYR A 169 -16.13 12.40 -7.34
CA TYR A 169 -16.45 11.15 -6.67
C TYR A 169 -17.77 11.30 -5.91
N ASP A 170 -18.50 10.20 -5.78
CA ASP A 170 -19.72 10.20 -4.98
C ASP A 170 -19.41 10.26 -3.48
N MET A 171 -20.41 10.60 -2.69
CA MET A 171 -20.28 10.70 -1.23
C MET A 171 -19.84 9.39 -0.59
N ALA A 172 -20.25 8.24 -1.14
CA ALA A 172 -19.88 6.92 -0.61
C ALA A 172 -18.36 6.71 -0.70
N HIS A 173 -17.74 7.13 -1.82
CA HIS A 173 -16.29 7.05 -1.98
C HIS A 173 -15.54 8.03 -1.07
N LEU A 174 -16.08 9.24 -0.87
CA LEU A 174 -15.49 10.22 0.06
C LEU A 174 -15.58 9.72 1.51
N HIS A 175 -16.69 9.10 1.91
CA HIS A 175 -16.80 8.43 3.22
C HIS A 175 -15.81 7.29 3.36
N TRP A 176 -15.70 6.41 2.36
CA TRP A 176 -14.72 5.33 2.36
C TRP A 176 -13.28 5.84 2.61
N LEU A 177 -12.91 6.93 1.92
CA LEU A 177 -11.58 7.54 2.06
C LEU A 177 -11.38 8.12 3.48
N CYS A 178 -12.37 8.85 3.99
CA CYS A 178 -12.32 9.44 5.33
C CYS A 178 -12.29 8.35 6.42
N ASP A 179 -13.09 7.29 6.29
CA ASP A 179 -13.11 6.18 7.24
C ASP A 179 -11.74 5.49 7.35
N ARG A 180 -11.09 5.25 6.20
CA ARG A 180 -9.76 4.64 6.17
C ARG A 180 -8.67 5.54 6.79
N LEU A 181 -8.80 6.86 6.64
CA LEU A 181 -7.81 7.80 7.19
C LEU A 181 -8.06 8.14 8.66
N LEU A 182 -9.33 8.32 9.06
CA LEU A 182 -9.70 8.96 10.31
C LEU A 182 -10.20 7.98 11.37
N VAL A 183 -10.93 6.93 10.95
CA VAL A 183 -11.59 5.98 11.86
C VAL A 183 -10.81 4.68 11.99
N LYS A 184 -10.32 4.16 10.88
CA LYS A 184 -9.59 2.88 10.82
C LYS A 184 -8.22 3.07 10.18
N PRO A 185 -7.32 3.87 10.79
CA PRO A 185 -5.97 3.97 10.26
C PRO A 185 -5.30 2.60 10.37
N GLU A 186 -4.60 2.18 9.32
CA GLU A 186 -3.87 0.91 9.25
C GLU A 186 -2.81 0.76 10.37
N LYS A 187 -2.37 1.86 10.97
CA LYS A 187 -1.49 1.89 12.15
C LYS A 187 -2.18 2.66 13.28
N GLU A 188 -2.46 1.97 14.39
CA GLU A 188 -2.96 2.59 15.62
C GLU A 188 -2.04 3.73 16.07
N GLY A 189 -2.64 4.86 16.45
CA GLY A 189 -1.92 6.05 16.92
C GLY A 189 -1.23 6.86 15.81
N ALA A 190 -1.42 6.52 14.55
CA ALA A 190 -0.84 7.26 13.46
C ALA A 190 -1.54 8.63 13.27
N SER A 191 -0.75 9.70 13.13
CA SER A 191 -1.27 11.03 12.83
C SER A 191 -2.06 11.04 11.52
N VAL A 192 -3.20 11.74 11.49
CA VAL A 192 -3.98 12.01 10.27
C VAL A 192 -3.15 12.81 9.26
N ILE A 193 -2.26 13.65 9.77
CA ILE A 193 -1.34 14.46 8.97
C ILE A 193 -0.12 13.60 8.64
N ARG A 194 -0.26 12.81 7.59
CA ARG A 194 0.81 11.96 7.03
C ARG A 194 1.23 12.50 5.68
N THR A 195 2.35 12.02 5.23
CA THR A 195 2.78 12.22 3.84
C THR A 195 2.36 11.01 3.00
N CYS A 196 1.99 11.27 1.75
CA CYS A 196 1.90 10.19 0.76
C CYS A 196 3.30 9.62 0.49
N PRO A 197 3.42 8.50 -0.21
CA PRO A 197 4.73 7.95 -0.57
C PRO A 197 5.70 8.94 -1.24
N HIS A 198 5.21 9.95 -1.94
CA HIS A 198 6.03 11.01 -2.56
C HIS A 198 6.43 12.15 -1.61
N GLY A 199 6.14 12.04 -0.32
CA GLY A 199 6.43 13.09 0.66
C GLY A 199 5.45 14.26 0.66
N ARG A 200 4.36 14.23 -0.13
CA ARG A 200 3.32 15.28 -0.09
C ARG A 200 2.44 15.09 1.13
N PRO A 201 2.08 16.16 1.86
CA PRO A 201 1.10 16.06 2.93
C PRO A 201 -0.23 15.52 2.40
N VAL A 202 -0.79 14.53 3.09
CA VAL A 202 -2.12 13.97 2.77
C VAL A 202 -3.22 14.91 3.19
N ALA A 203 -3.01 15.60 4.31
CA ALA A 203 -3.95 16.57 4.86
C ALA A 203 -3.21 17.65 5.64
N PHE A 204 -3.88 18.79 5.82
CA PHE A 204 -3.50 19.76 6.82
C PHE A 204 -4.70 20.16 7.66
N GLU A 205 -4.45 20.64 8.88
CA GLU A 205 -5.51 21.04 9.82
C GLU A 205 -5.58 22.55 10.04
N ILE A 206 -6.78 23.04 10.28
CA ILE A 206 -7.06 24.38 10.73
C ILE A 206 -7.85 24.28 12.04
N LYS A 207 -7.24 24.67 13.16
CA LYS A 207 -7.90 24.64 14.46
C LYS A 207 -9.02 25.67 14.53
N LYS A 208 -10.12 25.34 15.21
CA LYS A 208 -11.24 26.24 15.46
C LYS A 208 -10.76 27.57 16.05
N THR A 209 -9.85 27.54 17.02
CA THR A 209 -9.26 28.73 17.64
C THR A 209 -8.54 29.63 16.64
N SER A 210 -7.92 29.06 15.61
CA SER A 210 -7.28 29.85 14.54
C SER A 210 -8.31 30.58 13.69
N ILE A 211 -9.44 29.92 13.38
CA ILE A 211 -10.55 30.52 12.65
C ILE A 211 -11.18 31.65 13.48
N GLU A 212 -11.50 31.40 14.75
CA GLU A 212 -12.12 32.36 15.66
C GLU A 212 -11.23 33.59 15.85
N ARG A 213 -9.92 33.42 15.91
CA ARG A 213 -8.96 34.51 15.99
C ARG A 213 -9.02 35.41 14.75
N GLN A 214 -9.18 34.85 13.54
CA GLN A 214 -9.32 35.62 12.31
C GLN A 214 -10.59 36.47 12.30
N PHE A 215 -11.64 36.03 12.98
CA PHE A 215 -12.89 36.77 13.12
C PHE A 215 -12.98 37.59 14.40
N ALA A 216 -11.85 37.78 15.11
CA ALA A 216 -11.75 38.52 16.39
C ALA A 216 -12.78 38.03 17.45
N ARG A 217 -13.09 36.74 17.46
CA ARG A 217 -14.03 36.12 18.44
C ARG A 217 -13.33 35.57 19.69
N LEU A 218 -12.01 35.39 19.65
CA LEU A 218 -11.19 35.10 20.82
C LEU A 218 -10.50 36.41 21.26
N VAL A 219 -10.77 36.83 22.47
CA VAL A 219 -10.10 37.92 23.17
C VAL A 219 -8.93 37.36 23.96
#